data_059aed7983960c4367130edde981f84c
#
_entry.id   059aed7983960c4367130edde981f84c
#
_cell.length_a   1.000
_cell.length_b   1.000
_cell.length_c   1.000
_cell.angle_alpha   90.00
_cell.angle_beta   90.00
_cell.angle_gamma   90.00
#
_symmetry.space_group_name_H-M   'P 1'
#
loop_
_entity.id
_entity.type
_entity.pdbx_description
1 polymer ?
#
loop_
_entity_poly.entity_id
_entity_poly.type
_entity_poly.pdbx_seq_one_letter_code
_entity_poly.pdbx_strand_id
1 'polypeptide(L)'
;MDFLTIDLVKTHCRIEDYSEDPDEQRKIDKTIKKCANLAEGIVYEHIGKDYFAIMKEYGEIPITIMQAALMATADMILERDPKENYAFKMILKPYKKKEL
;
A
#
# COMPACT_ATOMS: atom_id res chain seq x y z
N MET A 1 -9.40 -1.38 -3.58
CA MET A 1 -8.40 -1.64 -2.54
C MET A 1 -8.81 -2.91 -1.79
N ASP A 2 -7.90 -3.85 -1.67
CA ASP A 2 -8.21 -5.14 -1.04
C ASP A 2 -8.09 -5.07 0.48
N PHE A 3 -7.09 -4.38 1.00
CA PHE A 3 -6.88 -4.29 2.45
C PHE A 3 -6.51 -2.89 2.95
N LEU A 4 -6.02 -2.00 2.09
CA LEU A 4 -5.78 -0.62 2.49
C LEU A 4 -7.10 0.16 2.52
N THR A 5 -7.18 1.18 3.37
CA THR A 5 -8.29 2.12 3.41
C THR A 5 -7.75 3.54 3.28
N ILE A 6 -8.62 4.45 2.87
CA ILE A 6 -8.26 5.87 2.78
C ILE A 6 -7.80 6.39 4.14
N ASP A 7 -8.49 6.00 5.21
CA ASP A 7 -8.15 6.43 6.57
C ASP A 7 -6.77 5.94 7.01
N LEU A 8 -6.43 4.68 6.70
CA LEU A 8 -5.11 4.14 7.00
C LEU A 8 -4.01 4.92 6.28
N VAL A 9 -4.22 5.26 5.00
CA VAL A 9 -3.26 6.03 4.23
C VAL A 9 -3.10 7.44 4.80
N LYS A 10 -4.21 8.11 5.10
CA LYS A 10 -4.18 9.45 5.68
C LYS A 10 -3.43 9.47 7.00
N THR A 11 -3.69 8.50 7.87
CA THR A 11 -3.02 8.38 9.16
C THR A 11 -1.53 8.14 8.98
N HIS A 12 -1.15 7.20 8.12
CA HIS A 12 0.26 6.87 7.86
C HIS A 12 1.04 8.04 7.28
N CYS A 13 0.45 8.74 6.31
CA CYS A 13 1.09 9.86 5.60
C CYS A 13 0.89 11.18 6.33
N ARG A 14 0.18 11.20 7.45
CA ARG A 14 -0.17 12.41 8.21
C ARG A 14 -0.89 13.44 7.33
N ILE A 15 -1.76 12.96 6.46
CA ILE A 15 -2.61 13.83 5.65
C ILE A 15 -3.80 14.22 6.51
N GLU A 16 -3.89 15.49 6.85
CA GLU A 16 -5.02 16.01 7.61
C GLU A 16 -6.07 16.56 6.65
N ASP A 17 -7.34 16.44 7.04
CA ASP A 17 -8.46 16.97 6.28
C ASP A 17 -8.60 18.48 6.55
N TYR A 18 -7.68 19.27 6.00
CA TYR A 18 -7.68 20.72 6.23
C TYR A 18 -8.66 21.47 5.35
N SER A 19 -9.09 20.87 4.26
CA SER A 19 -9.93 21.58 3.32
C SER A 19 -11.39 21.44 3.72
N GLU A 20 -12.06 22.58 3.87
CA GLU A 20 -13.52 22.64 4.03
C GLU A 20 -14.22 22.48 2.68
N ASP A 21 -13.45 22.49 1.57
CA ASP A 21 -13.99 22.33 0.23
C ASP A 21 -14.19 20.84 -0.09
N PRO A 22 -15.46 20.39 -0.25
CA PRO A 22 -15.74 19.00 -0.60
C PRO A 22 -15.10 18.54 -1.90
N ASP A 23 -14.91 19.44 -2.86
CA ASP A 23 -14.30 19.09 -4.15
C ASP A 23 -12.81 18.79 -4.01
N GLU A 24 -12.11 19.55 -3.18
CA GLU A 24 -10.70 19.26 -2.87
C GLU A 24 -10.54 17.93 -2.14
N GLN A 25 -11.42 17.65 -1.17
CA GLN A 25 -11.41 16.38 -0.46
C GLN A 25 -11.63 15.19 -1.40
N ARG A 26 -12.53 15.31 -2.35
CA ARG A 26 -12.76 14.26 -3.36
C ARG A 26 -11.53 14.02 -4.21
N LYS A 27 -10.81 15.07 -4.61
CA LYS A 27 -9.57 14.96 -5.39
C LYS A 27 -8.48 14.25 -4.59
N ILE A 28 -8.32 14.61 -3.33
CA ILE A 28 -7.35 13.99 -2.42
C ILE A 28 -7.68 12.50 -2.26
N ASP A 29 -8.93 12.16 -1.97
CA ASP A 29 -9.38 10.80 -1.78
C ASP A 29 -9.19 9.96 -3.05
N LYS A 30 -9.46 10.55 -4.21
CA LYS A 30 -9.27 9.88 -5.50
C LYS A 30 -7.78 9.57 -5.76
N THR A 31 -6.90 10.51 -5.44
CA THR A 31 -5.45 10.31 -5.55
C THR A 31 -4.97 9.22 -4.61
N ILE A 32 -5.43 9.24 -3.36
CA ILE A 32 -5.10 8.21 -2.36
C ILE A 32 -5.55 6.84 -2.84
N LYS A 33 -6.78 6.72 -3.31
CA LYS A 33 -7.32 5.46 -3.84
C LYS A 33 -6.47 4.91 -4.99
N LYS A 34 -6.12 5.77 -5.93
CA LYS A 34 -5.29 5.38 -7.08
C LYS A 34 -3.93 4.87 -6.63
N CYS A 35 -3.26 5.62 -5.76
CA CYS A 35 -1.94 5.24 -5.26
C CYS A 35 -2.01 3.95 -4.42
N ALA A 36 -3.02 3.81 -3.56
CA ALA A 36 -3.20 2.62 -2.73
C ALA A 36 -3.44 1.36 -3.57
N ASN A 37 -4.27 1.46 -4.61
CA ASN A 37 -4.52 0.34 -5.51
C ASN A 37 -3.23 -0.10 -6.23
N LEU A 38 -2.46 0.86 -6.72
CA LEU A 38 -1.18 0.57 -7.37
C LEU A 38 -0.18 -0.03 -6.39
N ALA A 39 -0.14 0.48 -5.17
CA ALA A 39 0.76 -0.02 -4.12
C ALA A 39 0.47 -1.47 -3.76
N GLU A 40 -0.80 -1.82 -3.59
CA GLU A 40 -1.19 -3.21 -3.34
C GLU A 40 -0.75 -4.11 -4.48
N GLY A 41 -0.95 -3.68 -5.72
CA GLY A 41 -0.51 -4.42 -6.91
C GLY A 41 1.00 -4.63 -6.93
N ILE A 42 1.77 -3.60 -6.59
CA ILE A 42 3.23 -3.70 -6.53
C ILE A 42 3.67 -4.70 -5.45
N VAL A 43 2.99 -4.70 -4.29
CA VAL A 43 3.26 -5.67 -3.22
C VAL A 43 3.00 -7.10 -3.73
N TYR A 44 1.86 -7.34 -4.35
CA TYR A 44 1.50 -8.66 -4.86
C TYR A 44 2.50 -9.15 -5.91
N GLU A 45 2.87 -8.28 -6.83
CA GLU A 45 3.87 -8.59 -7.84
C GLU A 45 5.21 -8.92 -7.22
N HIS A 46 5.64 -8.14 -6.24
CA HIS A 46 6.94 -8.32 -5.59
C HIS A 46 7.05 -9.64 -4.84
N ILE A 47 5.99 -10.04 -4.10
CA ILE A 47 6.01 -11.28 -3.32
C ILE A 47 5.53 -12.50 -4.11
N GLY A 48 4.96 -12.29 -5.30
CA GLY A 48 4.45 -13.38 -6.13
C GLY A 48 3.18 -14.03 -5.61
N LYS A 49 2.40 -13.31 -4.81
CA LYS A 49 1.15 -13.79 -4.22
C LYS A 49 0.09 -12.70 -4.33
N ASP A 50 -1.13 -13.08 -4.69
CA ASP A 50 -2.26 -12.15 -4.69
C ASP A 50 -2.95 -12.10 -3.31
N TYR A 51 -3.98 -11.29 -3.21
CA TYR A 51 -4.77 -11.16 -1.98
C TYR A 51 -5.30 -12.51 -1.48
N PHE A 52 -5.87 -13.31 -2.38
CA PHE A 52 -6.45 -14.59 -2.01
C PHE A 52 -5.39 -15.58 -1.51
N ALA A 53 -4.22 -15.59 -2.14
CA ALA A 53 -3.11 -16.44 -1.72
C ALA A 53 -2.62 -16.06 -0.33
N ILE A 54 -2.50 -14.76 -0.04
CA ILE A 54 -2.11 -14.26 1.28
C ILE A 54 -3.14 -14.66 2.33
N MET A 55 -4.42 -14.44 2.06
CA MET A 55 -5.49 -14.78 2.99
C MET A 55 -5.57 -16.28 3.25
N LYS A 56 -5.32 -17.09 2.22
CA LYS A 56 -5.31 -18.56 2.36
C LYS A 56 -4.15 -19.03 3.24
N GLU A 57 -2.98 -18.40 3.07
CA GLU A 57 -1.77 -18.82 3.80
C GLU A 57 -1.77 -18.35 5.25
N TYR A 58 -2.21 -17.11 5.51
CA TYR A 58 -2.09 -16.47 6.83
C TYR A 58 -3.43 -16.26 7.54
N GLY A 59 -4.55 -16.36 6.84
CA GLY A 59 -5.88 -16.07 7.39
C GLY A 59 -6.19 -14.58 7.55
N GLU A 60 -5.19 -13.73 7.39
CA GLU A 60 -5.29 -12.27 7.47
C GLU A 60 -4.15 -11.65 6.68
N ILE A 61 -4.21 -10.35 6.48
CA ILE A 61 -3.08 -9.62 5.90
C ILE A 61 -2.07 -9.35 7.03
N PRO A 62 -0.86 -9.93 6.97
CA PRO A 62 0.17 -9.63 7.97
C PRO A 62 0.43 -8.14 8.07
N ILE A 63 0.62 -7.66 9.30
CA ILE A 63 0.83 -6.22 9.54
C ILE A 63 2.06 -5.69 8.78
N THR A 64 3.07 -6.53 8.60
CA THR A 64 4.28 -6.17 7.86
C THR A 64 3.99 -5.93 6.38
N ILE A 65 3.15 -6.76 5.77
CA ILE A 65 2.69 -6.56 4.38
C ILE A 65 1.88 -5.27 4.28
N MET A 66 1.00 -5.03 5.25
CA MET A 66 0.22 -3.79 5.28
C MET A 66 1.13 -2.56 5.37
N GLN A 67 2.16 -2.61 6.22
CA GLN A 67 3.13 -1.53 6.34
C GLN A 67 3.89 -1.29 5.04
N ALA A 68 4.31 -2.35 4.37
CA ALA A 68 4.98 -2.22 3.08
C ALA A 68 4.07 -1.55 2.03
N ALA A 69 2.80 -1.91 2.00
CA ALA A 69 1.82 -1.30 1.10
C ALA A 69 1.59 0.18 1.43
N LEU A 70 1.56 0.55 2.72
CA LEU A 70 1.45 1.94 3.14
C LEU A 70 2.68 2.75 2.76
N MET A 71 3.87 2.18 2.92
CA MET A 71 5.13 2.81 2.50
C MET A 71 5.15 3.05 0.99
N ALA A 72 4.74 2.07 0.21
CA ALA A 72 4.67 2.19 -1.24
C ALA A 72 3.66 3.26 -1.67
N THR A 73 2.52 3.33 -0.99
CA THR A 73 1.50 4.36 -1.23
C THR A 73 2.08 5.75 -0.96
N ALA A 74 2.77 5.92 0.17
CA ALA A 74 3.39 7.19 0.53
C ALA A 74 4.44 7.61 -0.50
N ASP A 75 5.29 6.66 -0.94
CA ASP A 75 6.28 6.95 -1.97
C ASP A 75 5.63 7.43 -3.27
N MET A 76 4.54 6.80 -3.70
CA MET A 76 3.84 7.22 -4.92
C MET A 76 3.17 8.59 -4.77
N ILE A 77 2.60 8.89 -3.62
CA ILE A 77 2.03 10.22 -3.34
C ILE A 77 3.12 11.30 -3.45
N LEU A 78 4.34 10.97 -3.02
CA LEU A 78 5.50 11.85 -3.10
C LEU A 78 6.25 11.75 -4.44
N GLU A 79 5.65 11.08 -5.42
CA GLU A 79 6.21 10.87 -6.76
C GLU A 79 7.57 10.16 -6.76
N ARG A 80 7.76 9.22 -5.81
CA ARG A 80 8.92 8.34 -5.74
C ARG A 80 8.55 6.94 -6.20
N ASP A 81 9.53 6.18 -6.70
CA ASP A 81 9.31 4.79 -7.11
C ASP A 81 9.47 3.86 -5.90
N PRO A 82 8.38 3.19 -5.46
CA PRO A 82 8.46 2.25 -4.33
C PRO A 82 9.43 1.10 -4.58
N LYS A 83 9.64 0.71 -5.82
CA LYS A 83 10.54 -0.39 -6.20
C LYS A 83 12.00 -0.08 -5.90
N GLU A 84 12.36 1.20 -5.79
CA GLU A 84 13.69 1.64 -5.42
C GLU A 84 13.89 1.75 -3.91
N ASN A 85 12.81 1.60 -3.13
CA ASN A 85 12.87 1.68 -1.68
C ASN A 85 13.42 0.37 -1.09
N TYR A 86 14.63 0.42 -0.57
CA TYR A 86 15.29 -0.75 0.01
C TYR A 86 14.51 -1.32 1.20
N ALA A 87 13.97 -0.46 2.06
CA ALA A 87 13.19 -0.88 3.22
C ALA A 87 11.93 -1.67 2.81
N PHE A 88 11.25 -1.22 1.75
CA PHE A 88 10.10 -1.91 1.17
C PHE A 88 10.47 -3.34 0.76
N LYS A 89 11.59 -3.49 0.06
CA LYS A 89 12.07 -4.80 -0.40
C LYS A 89 12.44 -5.71 0.77
N MET A 90 13.12 -5.17 1.76
CA MET A 90 13.58 -5.95 2.92
C MET A 90 12.41 -6.44 3.78
N ILE A 91 11.41 -5.60 3.99
CA ILE A 91 10.20 -5.96 4.77
C ILE A 91 9.47 -7.12 4.10
N LEU A 92 9.39 -7.13 2.79
CA LEU A 92 8.65 -8.13 2.02
C LEU A 92 9.43 -9.42 1.75
N LYS A 93 10.74 -9.41 1.96
CA LYS A 93 11.58 -10.57 1.64
C LYS A 93 11.08 -11.89 2.26
N PRO A 94 10.67 -11.95 3.53
CA PRO A 94 10.18 -13.21 4.13
C PRO A 94 8.90 -13.75 3.48
N TYR A 95 8.15 -12.90 2.78
CA TYR A 95 6.86 -13.26 2.19
C TYR A 95 6.96 -13.63 0.72
N LYS A 96 8.13 -13.44 0.10
CA LYS A 96 8.30 -13.76 -1.32
C LYS A 96 8.07 -15.24 -1.55
N LYS A 97 7.35 -15.54 -2.65
CA LYS A 97 7.16 -16.90 -3.11
C LYS A 97 8.53 -17.52 -3.41
N LYS A 98 8.79 -18.69 -2.82
CA LYS A 98 10.04 -19.41 -3.09
C LYS A 98 10.00 -19.99 -4.49
N GLU A 99 11.00 -19.67 -5.29
CA GLU A 99 11.22 -20.34 -6.57
C GLU A 99 11.88 -21.69 -6.29
N LEU A 100 11.28 -22.72 -6.87
CA LEU A 100 11.84 -24.07 -6.79
C LEU A 100 12.76 -24.33 -7.99
#